data_b666a9b24b0978a1c40c87848695f5b1
#
_entry.id   b666a9b24b0978a1c40c87848695f5b1
#
_cell.length_a   1.000
_cell.length_b   1.000
_cell.length_c   1.000
_cell.angle_alpha   90.00
_cell.angle_beta   90.00
_cell.angle_gamma   90.00
#
_symmetry.space_group_name_H-M   'P 1'
#
loop_
_entity.id
_entity.type
_entity.pdbx_description
1 polymer ?
#
loop_
_entity_poly.entity_id
_entity_poly.type
_entity_poly.pdbx_seq_one_letter_code
_entity_poly.pdbx_strand_id
1 'polypeptide(L)'
;MEKGWYVIQTYSGYEQKIEKILTRFMEKDPVFAAYCTAVDVPVEKVNVKNDKGELKVEDRKILPGYVLVELQLPDVGWNSVLSKIVGINGVSGFLTADPTGKNPPKALSRDEHKKILIRKGEVPEEKKFRPKQEFKNGEEVLITSGPFASFNGTIDEVDLQKGRLRLSVQIFGRSTPVEVDFNQVEKVLS
;
A
#
# COMPACT_ATOMS: atom_id res chain seq x y z
N MET A 1 -7.56 -9.92 22.29
CA MET A 1 -7.44 -9.00 21.12
C MET A 1 -7.47 -9.77 19.82
N GLU A 2 -7.94 -9.13 18.79
CA GLU A 2 -7.92 -9.70 17.44
C GLU A 2 -6.50 -9.75 16.90
N LYS A 3 -6.25 -10.73 16.03
CA LYS A 3 -5.03 -10.85 15.28
C LYS A 3 -4.89 -9.70 14.28
N GLY A 4 -3.73 -9.08 14.21
CA GLY A 4 -3.48 -7.98 13.30
C GLY A 4 -2.04 -7.95 12.79
N TRP A 5 -1.82 -7.26 11.70
CA TRP A 5 -0.51 -7.01 11.14
C TRP A 5 0.04 -5.68 11.65
N TYR A 6 1.24 -5.74 12.22
CA TYR A 6 1.95 -4.58 12.77
C TYR A 6 3.19 -4.30 11.96
N VAL A 7 3.57 -3.04 11.88
CA VAL A 7 4.75 -2.60 11.14
C VAL A 7 5.89 -2.31 12.09
N ILE A 8 7.01 -3.00 11.89
CA ILE A 8 8.26 -2.77 12.62
C ILE A 8 9.15 -1.90 11.75
N GLN A 9 9.71 -0.84 12.33
CA GLN A 9 10.77 -0.04 11.71
C GLN A 9 12.12 -0.67 11.97
N THR A 10 12.94 -0.79 10.93
CA THR A 10 14.28 -1.35 10.99
C THR A 10 15.29 -0.39 10.35
N TYR A 11 16.57 -0.61 10.62
CA TYR A 11 17.61 0.04 9.84
C TYR A 11 17.60 -0.52 8.41
N SER A 12 17.93 0.31 7.45
CA SER A 12 17.97 -0.07 6.05
C SER A 12 18.93 -1.26 5.84
N GLY A 13 18.45 -2.28 5.14
CA GLY A 13 19.21 -3.51 4.88
C GLY A 13 19.10 -4.58 5.96
N TYR A 14 18.45 -4.30 7.08
CA TYR A 14 18.27 -5.27 8.18
C TYR A 14 16.99 -6.10 8.08
N GLU A 15 16.12 -5.83 7.15
CA GLU A 15 14.78 -6.41 7.07
C GLU A 15 14.80 -7.94 7.03
N GLN A 16 15.63 -8.53 6.17
CA GLN A 16 15.74 -9.97 6.04
C GLN A 16 16.39 -10.63 7.27
N LYS A 17 17.36 -9.96 7.87
CA LYS A 17 17.99 -10.42 9.11
C LYS A 17 16.97 -10.52 10.25
N ILE A 18 16.13 -9.50 10.38
CA ILE A 18 15.08 -9.47 11.41
C ILE A 18 14.01 -10.50 11.13
N GLU A 19 13.61 -10.69 9.86
CA GLU A 19 12.70 -11.76 9.47
C GLU A 19 13.22 -13.13 9.92
N LYS A 20 14.48 -13.42 9.67
CA LYS A 20 15.11 -14.69 10.09
C LYS A 20 15.14 -14.85 11.61
N ILE A 21 15.45 -13.80 12.35
CA ILE A 21 15.49 -13.82 13.81
C ILE A 21 14.10 -14.07 14.38
N LEU A 22 13.08 -13.38 13.87
CA LEU A 22 11.71 -13.54 14.31
C LEU A 22 11.17 -14.94 13.97
N THR A 23 11.47 -15.44 12.79
CA THR A 23 11.12 -16.80 12.38
C THR A 23 11.74 -17.83 13.33
N ARG A 24 12.99 -17.64 13.72
CA ARG A 24 13.69 -18.49 14.68
C ARG A 24 13.04 -18.43 16.06
N PHE A 25 12.61 -17.25 16.51
CA PHE A 25 11.87 -17.11 17.77
C PHE A 25 10.55 -17.88 17.74
N MET A 26 9.82 -17.82 16.64
CA MET A 26 8.57 -18.58 16.47
C MET A 26 8.81 -20.09 16.49
N GLU A 27 9.92 -20.55 15.94
CA GLU A 27 10.26 -21.99 15.93
C GLU A 27 10.72 -22.52 17.29
N LYS A 28 11.47 -21.72 18.04
CA LYS A 28 12.16 -22.16 19.28
C LYS A 28 11.45 -21.78 20.56
N ASP A 29 10.60 -20.74 20.54
CA ASP A 29 9.92 -20.24 21.72
C ASP A 29 8.41 -20.41 21.57
N PRO A 30 7.80 -21.44 22.21
CA PRO A 30 6.37 -21.67 22.12
C PRO A 30 5.52 -20.52 22.67
N VAL A 31 6.03 -19.79 23.65
CA VAL A 31 5.33 -18.62 24.23
C VAL A 31 5.28 -17.49 23.23
N PHE A 32 6.39 -17.21 22.57
CA PHE A 32 6.43 -16.21 21.51
C PHE A 32 5.55 -16.60 20.31
N ALA A 33 5.60 -17.86 19.90
CA ALA A 33 4.79 -18.38 18.80
C ALA A 33 3.28 -18.29 19.05
N ALA A 34 2.85 -18.28 20.31
CA ALA A 34 1.45 -18.09 20.66
C ALA A 34 0.95 -16.67 20.31
N TYR A 35 1.83 -15.69 20.32
CA TYR A 35 1.48 -14.29 20.03
C TYR A 35 1.90 -13.82 18.64
N CYS A 36 3.00 -14.36 18.11
CA CYS A 36 3.52 -14.01 16.79
C CYS A 36 3.37 -15.20 15.84
N THR A 37 2.51 -15.07 14.86
CA THR A 37 2.12 -16.18 13.98
C THR A 37 2.72 -16.09 12.59
N ALA A 38 3.15 -14.91 12.15
CA ALA A 38 3.76 -14.74 10.84
C ALA A 38 4.65 -13.50 10.80
N VAL A 39 5.63 -13.53 9.91
CA VAL A 39 6.54 -12.41 9.61
C VAL A 39 6.61 -12.28 8.09
N ASP A 40 6.62 -11.06 7.59
CA ASP A 40 6.69 -10.82 6.15
C ASP A 40 7.54 -9.59 5.84
N VAL A 41 8.45 -9.74 4.87
CA VAL A 41 9.14 -8.62 4.22
C VAL A 41 8.59 -8.54 2.81
N PRO A 42 7.56 -7.71 2.58
CA PRO A 42 6.85 -7.74 1.30
C PRO A 42 7.71 -7.25 0.16
N VAL A 43 7.71 -8.02 -0.93
CA VAL A 43 8.41 -7.70 -2.17
C VAL A 43 7.45 -7.74 -3.35
N GLU A 44 7.72 -6.92 -4.34
CA GLU A 44 7.03 -6.95 -5.63
C GLU A 44 8.03 -7.26 -6.73
N LYS A 45 7.56 -7.90 -7.79
CA LYS A 45 8.38 -8.16 -8.96
C LYS A 45 8.28 -6.97 -9.91
N VAL A 46 9.42 -6.41 -10.27
CA VAL A 46 9.51 -5.28 -11.20
C VAL A 46 10.35 -5.65 -12.40
N ASN A 47 9.99 -5.13 -13.56
CA ASN A 47 10.77 -5.28 -14.77
C ASN A 47 11.82 -4.16 -14.84
N VAL A 48 13.08 -4.53 -14.84
CA VAL A 48 14.21 -3.60 -14.95
C VAL A 48 14.95 -3.88 -16.23
N LYS A 49 15.33 -2.84 -16.96
CA LYS A 49 16.23 -2.96 -18.11
C LYS A 49 17.68 -2.94 -17.63
N ASN A 50 18.46 -3.94 -18.03
CA ASN A 50 19.88 -3.93 -17.79
C ASN A 50 20.60 -2.98 -18.79
N ASP A 51 21.91 -2.81 -18.64
CA ASP A 51 22.72 -1.94 -19.52
C ASP A 51 22.70 -2.38 -21.00
N LYS A 52 22.34 -3.63 -21.25
CA LYS A 52 22.21 -4.20 -22.61
C LYS A 52 20.79 -4.04 -23.19
N GLY A 53 19.86 -3.42 -22.45
CA GLY A 53 18.47 -3.23 -22.87
C GLY A 53 17.59 -4.47 -22.70
N GLU A 54 18.09 -5.53 -22.07
CA GLU A 54 17.33 -6.75 -21.78
C GLU A 54 16.43 -6.53 -20.56
N LEU A 55 15.19 -7.04 -20.61
CA LEU A 55 14.26 -7.01 -19.50
C LEU A 55 14.63 -8.10 -18.49
N LYS A 56 14.87 -7.70 -17.26
CA LYS A 56 15.12 -8.59 -16.13
C LYS A 56 14.06 -8.36 -15.06
N VAL A 57 13.58 -9.45 -14.47
CA VAL A 57 12.65 -9.38 -13.33
C VAL A 57 13.48 -9.34 -12.05
N GLU A 58 13.29 -8.31 -11.25
CA GLU A 58 13.92 -8.16 -9.94
C GLU A 58 12.88 -8.03 -8.84
N ASP A 59 13.22 -8.56 -7.68
CA ASP A 59 12.41 -8.38 -6.47
C ASP A 59 12.74 -7.02 -5.84
N ARG A 60 11.72 -6.20 -5.65
CA ARG A 60 11.83 -4.90 -4.99
C ARG A 60 11.04 -4.92 -3.69
N LYS A 61 11.66 -4.46 -2.60
CA LYS A 61 10.96 -4.30 -1.33
C LYS A 61 9.85 -3.25 -1.49
N ILE A 62 8.64 -3.62 -1.11
CA ILE A 62 7.49 -2.70 -1.13
C ILE A 62 7.65 -1.64 -0.06
N LEU A 63 8.14 -2.04 1.11
CA LEU A 63 8.34 -1.17 2.27
C LEU A 63 9.80 -1.26 2.76
N PRO A 64 10.75 -0.59 2.08
CA PRO A 64 12.15 -0.58 2.55
C PRO A 64 12.26 0.00 3.97
N GLY A 65 12.98 -0.69 4.86
CA GLY A 65 13.11 -0.29 6.27
C GLY A 65 11.96 -0.73 7.16
N TYR A 66 11.05 -1.57 6.67
CA TYR A 66 9.92 -2.07 7.44
C TYR A 66 9.77 -3.58 7.32
N VAL A 67 9.32 -4.20 8.42
CA VAL A 67 8.97 -5.62 8.49
C VAL A 67 7.55 -5.74 9.03
N LEU A 68 6.75 -6.58 8.41
CA LEU A 68 5.39 -6.85 8.87
C LEU A 68 5.38 -8.09 9.77
N VAL A 69 4.69 -7.99 10.91
CA VAL A 69 4.48 -9.12 11.81
C VAL A 69 3.01 -9.26 12.14
N GLU A 70 2.53 -10.50 12.10
CA GLU A 70 1.18 -10.82 12.53
C GLU A 70 1.20 -11.16 14.02
N LEU A 71 0.56 -10.33 14.82
CA LEU A 71 0.54 -10.47 16.26
C LEU A 71 -0.91 -10.54 16.77
N GLN A 72 -1.09 -11.38 17.77
CA GLN A 72 -2.29 -11.39 18.60
C GLN A 72 -1.85 -10.97 20.00
N LEU A 73 -1.94 -9.68 20.28
CA LEU A 73 -1.49 -9.12 21.54
C LEU A 73 -2.52 -9.38 22.65
N PRO A 74 -2.08 -9.83 23.84
CA PRO A 74 -2.97 -9.94 25.00
C PRO A 74 -3.36 -8.56 25.52
N ASP A 75 -4.53 -8.45 26.14
CA ASP A 75 -4.99 -7.20 26.74
C ASP A 75 -4.08 -6.75 27.89
N VAL A 76 -3.53 -7.72 28.61
CA VAL A 76 -2.56 -7.50 29.69
C VAL A 76 -1.26 -8.23 29.32
N GLY A 77 -0.15 -7.53 29.49
CA GLY A 77 1.17 -8.10 29.19
C GLY A 77 1.62 -7.95 27.74
N TRP A 78 0.90 -7.18 26.92
CA TRP A 78 1.32 -6.90 25.53
C TRP A 78 2.72 -6.28 25.46
N ASN A 79 3.12 -5.51 26.45
CA ASN A 79 4.45 -4.91 26.54
C ASN A 79 5.58 -5.93 26.50
N SER A 80 5.42 -7.08 27.16
CA SER A 80 6.42 -8.13 27.18
C SER A 80 6.67 -8.74 25.80
N VAL A 81 5.61 -8.92 25.03
CA VAL A 81 5.71 -9.41 23.65
C VAL A 81 6.44 -8.40 22.76
N LEU A 82 6.07 -7.13 22.86
CA LEU A 82 6.69 -6.08 22.07
C LEU A 82 8.15 -5.83 22.44
N SER A 83 8.48 -5.88 23.74
CA SER A 83 9.85 -5.71 24.22
C SER A 83 10.81 -6.73 23.64
N LYS A 84 10.35 -7.96 23.47
CA LYS A 84 11.17 -9.02 22.88
C LYS A 84 11.52 -8.72 21.41
N ILE A 85 10.58 -8.13 20.68
CA ILE A 85 10.78 -7.72 19.27
C ILE A 85 11.67 -6.47 19.20
N VAL A 86 11.37 -5.46 19.99
CA VAL A 86 12.12 -4.18 20.02
C VAL A 86 13.57 -4.39 20.49
N GLY A 87 13.82 -5.39 21.31
CA GLY A 87 15.16 -5.77 21.76
C GLY A 87 16.07 -6.38 20.69
N ILE A 88 15.55 -6.71 19.53
CA ILE A 88 16.34 -7.26 18.42
C ILE A 88 17.23 -6.16 17.84
N ASN A 89 18.52 -6.45 17.66
CA ASN A 89 19.46 -5.51 17.05
C ASN A 89 19.07 -5.22 15.59
N GLY A 90 18.89 -3.97 15.28
CA GLY A 90 18.43 -3.49 13.97
C GLY A 90 16.96 -3.04 13.94
N VAL A 91 16.20 -3.32 14.98
CA VAL A 91 14.81 -2.83 15.15
C VAL A 91 14.83 -1.46 15.83
N SER A 92 14.23 -0.45 15.18
CA SER A 92 14.05 0.89 15.75
C SER A 92 12.82 0.97 16.65
N GLY A 93 11.77 0.23 16.33
CA GLY A 93 10.52 0.22 17.08
C GLY A 93 9.33 -0.12 16.18
N PHE A 94 8.12 0.02 16.72
CA PHE A 94 6.89 -0.11 15.96
C PHE A 94 6.51 1.24 15.35
N LEU A 95 6.07 1.23 14.09
CA LEU A 95 5.70 2.45 13.36
C LEU A 95 4.60 3.25 14.07
N THR A 96 3.63 2.56 14.65
CA THR A 96 2.48 3.17 15.33
C THR A 96 2.58 3.09 16.84
N ALA A 97 3.80 3.00 17.38
CA ALA A 97 4.02 2.95 18.82
C ALA A 97 3.50 4.23 19.50
N ASP A 98 2.81 4.03 20.62
CA ASP A 98 2.38 5.15 21.44
C ASP A 98 3.60 5.78 22.14
N PRO A 99 3.90 7.07 21.91
CA PRO A 99 5.04 7.73 22.53
C PRO A 99 5.01 7.71 24.06
N THR A 100 3.81 7.60 24.65
CA THR A 100 3.65 7.53 26.11
C THR A 100 3.85 6.13 26.68
N GLY A 101 3.88 5.11 25.84
CA GLY A 101 3.97 3.70 26.25
C GLY A 101 2.77 3.14 26.98
N LYS A 102 1.67 3.87 27.02
CA LYS A 102 0.45 3.48 27.76
C LYS A 102 -0.46 2.54 26.96
N ASN A 103 -0.42 2.66 25.64
CA ASN A 103 -1.26 1.91 24.73
C ASN A 103 -0.44 1.05 23.80
N PRO A 104 -0.98 -0.11 23.36
CA PRO A 104 -0.30 -0.90 22.34
C PRO A 104 -0.26 -0.16 20.98
N PRO A 105 0.70 -0.49 20.10
CA PRO A 105 0.71 0.06 18.75
C PRO A 105 -0.56 -0.38 18.00
N LYS A 106 -0.92 0.41 17.00
CA LYS A 106 -2.07 0.09 16.15
C LYS A 106 -1.66 -0.85 15.02
N ALA A 107 -2.48 -1.85 14.77
CA ALA A 107 -2.33 -2.74 13.61
C ALA A 107 -2.70 -2.01 12.32
N LEU A 108 -2.21 -2.52 11.19
CA LEU A 108 -2.67 -2.09 9.87
C LEU A 108 -4.17 -2.35 9.76
N SER A 109 -4.89 -1.44 9.10
CA SER A 109 -6.27 -1.70 8.71
C SER A 109 -6.33 -2.81 7.66
N ARG A 110 -7.50 -3.41 7.49
CA ARG A 110 -7.71 -4.42 6.46
C ARG A 110 -7.42 -3.87 5.06
N ASP A 111 -7.78 -2.62 4.82
CA ASP A 111 -7.55 -1.96 3.53
C ASP A 111 -6.07 -1.70 3.27
N GLU A 112 -5.33 -1.25 4.28
CA GLU A 112 -3.88 -1.04 4.18
C GLU A 112 -3.14 -2.35 3.91
N HIS A 113 -3.48 -3.40 4.63
CA HIS A 113 -2.89 -4.72 4.42
C HIS A 113 -3.26 -5.29 3.04
N LYS A 114 -4.51 -5.12 2.60
CA LYS A 114 -4.96 -5.54 1.27
C LYS A 114 -4.16 -4.87 0.14
N LYS A 115 -3.85 -3.59 0.27
CA LYS A 115 -3.00 -2.87 -0.70
C LYS A 115 -1.61 -3.50 -0.83
N ILE A 116 -1.03 -3.93 0.27
CA ILE A 116 0.28 -4.61 0.28
C ILE A 116 0.16 -5.97 -0.42
N LEU A 117 -0.87 -6.74 -0.12
CA LEU A 117 -1.11 -8.05 -0.75
C LEU A 117 -1.32 -7.94 -2.26
N ILE A 118 -2.00 -6.90 -2.72
CA ILE A 118 -2.17 -6.60 -4.14
C ILE A 118 -0.82 -6.34 -4.80
N ARG A 119 0.02 -5.52 -4.21
CA ARG A 119 1.36 -5.22 -4.74
C ARG A 119 2.27 -6.45 -4.75
N LYS A 120 2.14 -7.35 -3.78
CA LYS A 120 2.85 -8.64 -3.77
C LYS A 120 2.37 -9.59 -4.87
N GLY A 121 1.18 -9.36 -5.44
CA GLY A 121 0.54 -10.24 -6.40
C GLY A 121 -0.20 -11.43 -5.78
N GLU A 122 -0.36 -11.48 -4.46
CA GLU A 122 -1.09 -12.54 -3.75
C GLU A 122 -2.61 -12.39 -3.85
N VAL A 123 -3.08 -11.14 -3.96
CA VAL A 123 -4.48 -10.81 -4.15
C VAL A 123 -4.59 -10.07 -5.48
N PRO A 124 -5.43 -10.54 -6.41
CA PRO A 124 -5.64 -9.79 -7.64
C PRO A 124 -6.19 -8.42 -7.28
N GLU A 125 -5.65 -7.40 -7.93
CA GLU A 125 -6.27 -6.10 -7.89
C GLU A 125 -7.71 -6.30 -8.38
N GLU A 126 -8.66 -6.17 -7.47
CA GLU A 126 -10.02 -5.96 -7.90
C GLU A 126 -9.96 -4.65 -8.70
N LYS A 127 -9.86 -4.79 -10.01
CA LYS A 127 -10.36 -3.73 -10.87
C LYS A 127 -11.75 -3.50 -10.31
N LYS A 128 -11.92 -2.43 -9.54
CA LYS A 128 -13.26 -1.99 -9.22
C LYS A 128 -13.94 -1.94 -10.57
N PHE A 129 -14.77 -2.91 -10.85
CA PHE A 129 -15.77 -2.76 -11.87
C PHE A 129 -16.59 -1.58 -11.39
N ARG A 130 -16.07 -0.39 -11.63
CA ARG A 130 -16.94 0.75 -11.69
C ARG A 130 -17.97 0.32 -12.72
N PRO A 131 -19.23 0.13 -12.35
CA PRO A 131 -20.24 -0.14 -13.34
C PRO A 131 -19.95 0.84 -14.44
N LYS A 132 -19.79 0.37 -15.67
CA LYS A 132 -19.38 1.18 -16.81
C LYS A 132 -20.00 2.54 -16.63
N GLN A 133 -19.22 3.51 -16.12
CA GLN A 133 -19.70 4.86 -16.07
C GLN A 133 -19.80 5.25 -17.52
N GLU A 134 -21.01 5.24 -18.01
CA GLU A 134 -21.27 5.76 -19.34
C GLU A 134 -21.00 7.25 -19.28
N PHE A 135 -19.80 7.61 -19.73
CA PHE A 135 -19.47 9.02 -19.92
C PHE A 135 -20.20 9.51 -21.17
N LYS A 136 -20.89 10.61 -21.02
CA LYS A 136 -21.61 11.27 -22.13
C LYS A 136 -21.00 12.62 -22.40
N ASN A 137 -21.05 13.04 -23.65
CA ASN A 137 -20.63 14.39 -24.02
C ASN A 137 -21.43 15.43 -23.23
N GLY A 138 -20.76 16.46 -22.73
CA GLY A 138 -21.36 17.52 -21.93
C GLY A 138 -21.43 17.26 -20.43
N GLU A 139 -21.06 16.07 -19.96
CA GLU A 139 -20.98 15.80 -18.52
C GLU A 139 -19.74 16.42 -17.89
N GLU A 140 -19.89 16.86 -16.65
CA GLU A 140 -18.79 17.37 -15.85
C GLU A 140 -18.13 16.23 -15.05
N VAL A 141 -16.80 16.20 -15.09
CA VAL A 141 -15.98 15.23 -14.35
C VAL A 141 -14.87 15.92 -13.60
N LEU A 142 -14.44 15.29 -12.50
CA LEU A 142 -13.27 15.70 -11.73
C LEU A 142 -12.08 14.85 -12.13
N ILE A 143 -10.97 15.48 -12.47
CA ILE A 143 -9.71 14.77 -12.75
C ILE A 143 -9.06 14.39 -11.41
N THR A 144 -8.80 13.11 -11.20
CA THR A 144 -8.31 12.58 -9.92
C THR A 144 -6.81 12.28 -9.91
N SER A 145 -6.19 12.15 -11.09
CA SER A 145 -4.76 11.87 -11.20
C SER A 145 -4.16 12.50 -12.45
N GLY A 146 -2.82 12.59 -12.48
CA GLY A 146 -2.08 13.19 -13.57
C GLY A 146 -1.78 14.68 -13.34
N PRO A 147 -1.26 15.39 -14.36
CA PRO A 147 -0.86 16.81 -14.25
C PRO A 147 -2.01 17.76 -13.93
N PHE A 148 -3.24 17.37 -14.27
CA PHE A 148 -4.45 18.18 -14.09
C PHE A 148 -5.33 17.69 -12.94
N ALA A 149 -4.80 16.90 -12.02
CA ALA A 149 -5.54 16.43 -10.85
C ALA A 149 -6.16 17.62 -10.09
N SER A 150 -7.38 17.39 -9.59
CA SER A 150 -8.21 18.38 -8.88
C SER A 150 -8.88 19.44 -9.77
N PHE A 151 -8.67 19.42 -11.07
CA PHE A 151 -9.42 20.27 -11.99
C PHE A 151 -10.70 19.60 -12.45
N ASN A 152 -11.75 20.38 -12.64
CA ASN A 152 -12.98 19.92 -13.26
C ASN A 152 -12.91 20.13 -14.77
N GLY A 153 -13.43 19.19 -15.53
CA GLY A 153 -13.51 19.28 -16.97
C GLY A 153 -14.89 18.88 -17.49
N THR A 154 -15.24 19.37 -18.65
CA THR A 154 -16.45 18.97 -19.36
C THR A 154 -16.08 18.03 -20.50
N ILE A 155 -16.79 16.91 -20.64
CA ILE A 155 -16.51 15.91 -21.66
C ILE A 155 -16.92 16.45 -23.03
N ASP A 156 -15.94 16.55 -23.93
CA ASP A 156 -16.17 16.92 -25.33
C ASP A 156 -16.33 15.70 -26.22
N GLU A 157 -15.53 14.66 -25.98
CA GLU A 157 -15.54 13.44 -26.76
C GLU A 157 -15.18 12.23 -25.89
N VAL A 158 -15.85 11.11 -26.17
CA VAL A 158 -15.58 9.82 -25.52
C VAL A 158 -15.03 8.84 -26.55
N ASP A 159 -13.81 8.35 -26.33
CA ASP A 159 -13.19 7.30 -27.14
C ASP A 159 -13.27 5.97 -26.40
N LEU A 160 -14.28 5.17 -26.74
CA LEU A 160 -14.50 3.88 -26.11
C LEU A 160 -13.45 2.84 -26.51
N GLN A 161 -12.83 2.97 -27.68
CA GLN A 161 -11.83 2.02 -28.14
C GLN A 161 -10.51 2.18 -27.41
N LYS A 162 -10.09 3.43 -27.16
CA LYS A 162 -8.85 3.75 -26.44
C LYS A 162 -9.03 3.87 -24.93
N GLY A 163 -10.29 3.91 -24.44
CA GLY A 163 -10.57 4.15 -23.03
C GLY A 163 -10.19 5.55 -22.56
N ARG A 164 -10.31 6.54 -23.43
CA ARG A 164 -9.92 7.94 -23.18
C ARG A 164 -11.06 8.90 -23.35
N LEU A 165 -10.95 10.01 -22.62
CA LEU A 165 -11.87 11.13 -22.72
C LEU A 165 -11.10 12.38 -23.17
N ARG A 166 -11.72 13.15 -24.06
CA ARG A 166 -11.27 14.51 -24.35
C ARG A 166 -12.13 15.46 -23.54
N LEU A 167 -11.47 16.26 -22.70
CA LEU A 167 -12.12 17.21 -21.81
C LEU A 167 -11.75 18.62 -22.15
N SER A 168 -12.68 19.53 -21.92
CA SER A 168 -12.39 20.97 -21.85
C SER A 168 -12.23 21.37 -20.39
N VAL A 169 -11.02 21.76 -20.00
CA VAL A 169 -10.67 22.18 -18.65
C VAL A 169 -10.42 23.67 -18.62
N GLN A 170 -11.02 24.38 -17.68
CA GLN A 170 -10.77 25.81 -17.47
C GLN A 170 -9.47 25.99 -16.70
N ILE A 171 -8.42 26.41 -17.42
CA ILE A 171 -7.11 26.70 -16.84
C ILE A 171 -6.83 28.20 -17.02
N PHE A 172 -6.68 28.93 -15.92
CA PHE A 172 -6.47 30.40 -15.95
C PHE A 172 -7.51 31.16 -16.79
N GLY A 173 -8.78 30.76 -16.72
CA GLY A 173 -9.86 31.39 -17.46
C GLY A 173 -9.93 31.01 -18.93
N ARG A 174 -9.10 30.08 -19.39
CA ARG A 174 -9.11 29.61 -20.78
C ARG A 174 -9.54 28.14 -20.82
N SER A 175 -10.41 27.83 -21.79
CA SER A 175 -10.79 26.43 -22.06
C SER A 175 -9.63 25.72 -22.78
N THR A 176 -9.08 24.71 -22.14
CA THR A 176 -7.94 23.94 -22.67
C THR A 176 -8.36 22.50 -22.92
N PRO A 177 -8.16 21.95 -24.12
CA PRO A 177 -8.44 20.55 -24.37
C PRO A 177 -7.40 19.66 -23.68
N VAL A 178 -7.88 18.65 -22.95
CA VAL A 178 -7.06 17.69 -22.21
C VAL A 178 -7.56 16.30 -22.50
N GLU A 179 -6.65 15.38 -22.80
CA GLU A 179 -6.96 13.96 -22.98
C GLU A 179 -6.59 13.18 -21.72
N VAL A 180 -7.54 12.41 -21.18
CA VAL A 180 -7.37 11.63 -19.95
C VAL A 180 -7.95 10.24 -20.11
N ASP A 181 -7.41 9.28 -19.34
CA ASP A 181 -7.96 7.93 -19.29
C ASP A 181 -9.22 7.89 -18.41
N PHE A 182 -10.10 6.94 -18.66
CA PHE A 182 -11.32 6.74 -17.86
C PHE A 182 -11.02 6.58 -16.36
N ASN A 183 -9.87 6.02 -16.02
CA ASN A 183 -9.44 5.81 -14.64
C ASN A 183 -8.95 7.07 -13.94
N GLN A 184 -8.72 8.15 -14.68
CA GLN A 184 -8.18 9.41 -14.16
C GLN A 184 -9.26 10.42 -13.80
N VAL A 185 -10.51 10.09 -13.98
CA VAL A 185 -11.65 10.98 -13.74
C VAL A 185 -12.74 10.32 -12.94
N GLU A 186 -13.50 11.13 -12.22
CA GLU A 186 -14.71 10.73 -11.50
C GLU A 186 -15.85 11.65 -11.90
N LYS A 187 -17.08 11.08 -12.00
CA LYS A 187 -18.26 11.88 -12.23
C LYS A 187 -18.52 12.81 -11.05
N VAL A 188 -18.79 14.07 -11.35
CA VAL A 188 -19.25 15.01 -10.34
C VAL A 188 -20.72 14.72 -10.08
N LEU A 189 -21.03 14.24 -8.90
CA LEU A 189 -22.40 14.07 -8.44
C LEU A 189 -22.96 15.42 -8.06
N SER A 190 -23.89 15.89 -8.85
CA SER A 190 -24.64 17.11 -8.53
C SER A 190 -25.74 16.81 -7.50
#